data_cdbd5907cf902ed07fbf6dbee643e06a
#
_entry.id   cdbd5907cf902ed07fbf6dbee643e06a
#
_cell.length_a   1.000
_cell.length_b   1.000
_cell.length_c   1.000
_cell.angle_alpha   90.00
_cell.angle_beta   90.00
_cell.angle_gamma   90.00
#
_symmetry.space_group_name_H-M   'P 1'
#
loop_
_entity.id
_entity.type
_entity.pdbx_description
1 polymer ?
#
loop_
_entity_poly.entity_id
_entity_poly.type
_entity_poly.pdbx_seq_one_letter_code
_entity_poly.pdbx_strand_id
1 'polypeptide(L)'
;MKWKLVQIAAPFDKGMLALDISFIVTIFLIGFIGSYISGMLGIGGSIIKYPMLLYIPPLFGLAAFSAHEVSGISAVQVLFATIGGVWAYRKGGYLNKTLIIYMGSSILAGSFIGGFGSKLMSEAGINIVYGILALIAAVMMFVPKKGIDDIPLDQVNFNKWLAAGLALIVGIGSGIVGAAGAFLLVPIMLVVLKIPTRMTIASSLAITFISSIGATVGKVTTGQVAYFPAFIVIIASLIASPLGAAAGKKMNTKVLQIILAVLISATAIKIWLDIL
;
A
#
# COMPACT_ATOMS: atom_id res chain seq x y z
N MET A 1 -22.52 -20.73 -5.29
CA MET A 1 -22.92 -20.68 -6.69
C MET A 1 -22.64 -19.34 -7.37
N LYS A 2 -21.84 -18.45 -6.79
CA LYS A 2 -21.48 -17.11 -7.33
C LYS A 2 -20.08 -17.01 -7.95
N TRP A 3 -19.27 -18.06 -7.87
CA TRP A 3 -17.89 -18.08 -8.38
C TRP A 3 -17.77 -18.30 -9.90
N LYS A 4 -18.85 -18.66 -10.61
CA LYS A 4 -18.85 -18.89 -12.07
C LYS A 4 -18.93 -17.63 -12.92
N LEU A 5 -19.21 -16.48 -12.35
CA LEU A 5 -19.33 -15.22 -13.12
C LEU A 5 -18.01 -14.48 -13.35
N VAL A 6 -16.94 -14.84 -12.60
CA VAL A 6 -15.62 -14.21 -12.77
C VAL A 6 -14.76 -14.90 -13.84
N GLN A 7 -15.13 -16.12 -14.29
CA GLN A 7 -14.36 -16.88 -15.27
C GLN A 7 -14.80 -16.69 -16.75
N ILE A 8 -15.70 -15.75 -17.04
CA ILE A 8 -16.12 -15.45 -18.44
C ILE A 8 -15.42 -14.18 -18.96
N ALA A 9 -14.33 -13.75 -18.40
CA ALA A 9 -13.47 -12.78 -19.06
C ALA A 9 -12.59 -13.54 -20.05
N ALA A 10 -12.87 -13.38 -21.34
CA ALA A 10 -12.00 -13.83 -22.41
C ALA A 10 -10.56 -13.35 -22.16
N PRO A 11 -9.53 -14.11 -22.57
CA PRO A 11 -8.14 -13.68 -22.39
C PRO A 11 -7.97 -12.29 -23.00
N PHE A 12 -7.39 -11.41 -22.19
CA PHE A 12 -7.13 -10.01 -22.48
C PHE A 12 -6.50 -9.86 -23.87
N ASP A 13 -7.28 -9.43 -24.86
CA ASP A 13 -6.74 -9.01 -26.14
C ASP A 13 -6.06 -7.65 -25.97
N LYS A 14 -4.75 -7.72 -25.74
CA LYS A 14 -3.89 -6.58 -25.37
C LYS A 14 -3.86 -5.45 -26.41
N GLY A 15 -4.36 -5.69 -27.62
CA GLY A 15 -4.30 -4.73 -28.71
C GLY A 15 -5.48 -3.75 -28.79
N MET A 16 -6.68 -4.16 -28.41
CA MET A 16 -7.90 -3.39 -28.65
C MET A 16 -8.33 -2.50 -27.48
N LEU A 17 -7.98 -2.86 -26.26
CA LEU A 17 -8.35 -2.11 -25.02
C LEU A 17 -7.37 -1.00 -24.65
N ALA A 18 -6.19 -0.95 -25.24
CA ALA A 18 -5.19 0.09 -24.96
C ALA A 18 -5.63 1.51 -25.39
N LEU A 19 -6.67 1.62 -26.21
CA LEU A 19 -7.18 2.89 -26.75
C LEU A 19 -8.57 3.28 -26.22
N ASP A 20 -9.13 2.50 -25.29
CA ASP A 20 -10.42 2.87 -24.68
C ASP A 20 -10.22 3.98 -23.65
N ILE A 21 -10.76 5.15 -23.96
CA ILE A 21 -10.71 6.33 -23.09
C ILE A 21 -11.34 6.02 -21.74
N SER A 22 -12.42 5.24 -21.69
CA SER A 22 -13.09 4.85 -20.44
C SER A 22 -12.16 4.05 -19.54
N PHE A 23 -11.37 3.13 -20.10
CA PHE A 23 -10.36 2.37 -19.36
C PHE A 23 -9.27 3.27 -18.80
N ILE A 24 -8.70 4.15 -19.64
CA ILE A 24 -7.64 5.08 -19.22
C ILE A 24 -8.12 5.99 -18.10
N VAL A 25 -9.30 6.58 -18.24
CA VAL A 25 -9.89 7.49 -17.24
C VAL A 25 -10.17 6.74 -15.93
N THR A 26 -10.73 5.54 -16.00
CA THR A 26 -11.03 4.74 -14.81
C THR A 26 -9.76 4.39 -14.04
N ILE A 27 -8.73 3.87 -14.74
CA ILE A 27 -7.45 3.51 -14.12
C ILE A 27 -6.74 4.75 -13.57
N PHE A 28 -6.78 5.87 -14.28
CA PHE A 28 -6.22 7.14 -13.80
C PHE A 28 -6.92 7.63 -12.51
N LEU A 29 -8.24 7.61 -12.47
CA LEU A 29 -9.00 8.02 -11.28
C LEU A 29 -8.73 7.12 -10.08
N ILE A 30 -8.67 5.80 -10.28
CA ILE A 30 -8.27 4.85 -9.22
C ILE A 30 -6.88 5.18 -8.70
N GLY A 31 -5.93 5.40 -9.60
CA GLY A 31 -4.55 5.78 -9.27
C GLY A 31 -4.50 7.11 -8.51
N PHE A 32 -5.25 8.12 -8.97
CA PHE A 32 -5.28 9.46 -8.38
C PHE A 32 -5.87 9.43 -6.96
N ILE A 33 -7.09 8.92 -6.80
CA ILE A 33 -7.77 8.86 -5.50
C ILE A 33 -6.96 8.07 -4.49
N GLY A 34 -6.53 6.86 -4.87
CA GLY A 34 -5.74 6.00 -3.98
C GLY A 34 -4.40 6.64 -3.60
N SER A 35 -3.74 7.37 -4.51
CA SER A 35 -2.45 8.00 -4.22
C SER A 35 -2.58 9.30 -3.42
N TYR A 36 -3.66 10.06 -3.61
CA TYR A 36 -3.97 11.23 -2.80
C TYR A 36 -4.16 10.83 -1.32
N ILE A 37 -5.02 9.83 -1.07
CA ILE A 37 -5.26 9.31 0.27
C ILE A 37 -3.97 8.71 0.86
N SER A 38 -3.21 8.00 0.04
CA SER A 38 -1.91 7.45 0.43
C SER A 38 -0.91 8.50 0.90
N GLY A 39 -0.74 9.54 0.12
CA GLY A 39 0.15 10.66 0.47
C GLY A 39 -0.26 11.33 1.77
N MET A 40 -1.57 11.49 1.98
CA MET A 40 -2.16 12.11 3.18
C MET A 40 -1.89 11.28 4.44
N LEU A 41 -2.01 9.95 4.35
CA LEU A 41 -1.97 9.03 5.50
C LEU A 41 -0.64 8.31 5.69
N GLY A 42 0.28 8.39 4.73
CA GLY A 42 1.56 7.69 4.79
C GLY A 42 1.48 6.18 4.57
N ILE A 43 0.41 5.67 3.93
CA ILE A 43 0.13 4.22 3.80
C ILE A 43 0.51 3.62 2.43
N GLY A 44 1.19 4.35 1.55
CA GLY A 44 1.56 3.87 0.22
C GLY A 44 0.37 3.59 -0.74
N GLY A 45 -0.87 3.68 -0.27
CA GLY A 45 -2.13 3.65 -1.03
C GLY A 45 -2.59 2.33 -1.60
N SER A 46 -1.82 1.29 -1.48
CA SER A 46 -2.18 -0.02 -2.02
C SER A 46 -3.36 -0.68 -1.31
N ILE A 47 -3.58 -0.39 -0.04
CA ILE A 47 -4.72 -0.95 0.70
C ILE A 47 -6.06 -0.57 0.09
N ILE A 48 -6.15 0.62 -0.52
CA ILE A 48 -7.38 1.08 -1.17
C ILE A 48 -7.36 0.69 -2.65
N LYS A 49 -6.21 0.87 -3.31
CA LYS A 49 -6.10 0.64 -4.75
C LYS A 49 -6.19 -0.82 -5.16
N TYR A 50 -5.70 -1.74 -4.32
CA TYR A 50 -5.79 -3.17 -4.62
C TYR A 50 -7.23 -3.60 -4.87
N PRO A 51 -8.20 -3.41 -3.95
CA PRO A 51 -9.59 -3.73 -4.22
C PRO A 51 -10.22 -2.84 -5.30
N MET A 52 -9.83 -1.56 -5.42
CA MET A 52 -10.34 -0.70 -6.48
C MET A 52 -9.95 -1.22 -7.87
N LEU A 53 -8.70 -1.62 -8.07
CA LEU A 53 -8.24 -2.20 -9.35
C LEU A 53 -8.87 -3.57 -9.61
N LEU A 54 -9.15 -4.36 -8.57
CA LEU A 54 -9.75 -5.68 -8.72
C LEU A 54 -11.24 -5.61 -9.09
N TYR A 55 -11.98 -4.65 -8.52
CA TYR A 55 -13.45 -4.64 -8.60
C TYR A 55 -14.03 -3.52 -9.47
N ILE A 56 -13.42 -2.34 -9.52
CA ILE A 56 -14.01 -1.20 -10.24
C ILE A 56 -14.04 -1.38 -11.76
N PRO A 57 -12.94 -1.80 -12.43
CA PRO A 57 -12.98 -1.96 -13.88
C PRO A 57 -14.08 -2.92 -14.37
N PRO A 58 -14.26 -4.13 -13.77
CA PRO A 58 -15.35 -5.02 -14.17
C PRO A 58 -16.75 -4.44 -13.95
N LEU A 59 -16.96 -3.58 -12.92
CA LEU A 59 -18.26 -2.94 -12.70
C LEU A 59 -18.66 -1.98 -13.82
N PHE A 60 -17.67 -1.42 -14.52
CA PHE A 60 -17.89 -0.58 -15.71
C PHE A 60 -17.82 -1.36 -17.04
N GLY A 61 -17.84 -2.71 -16.98
CA GLY A 61 -17.73 -3.54 -18.17
C GLY A 61 -16.34 -3.55 -18.81
N LEU A 62 -15.32 -3.07 -18.09
CA LEU A 62 -13.93 -3.08 -18.54
C LEU A 62 -13.23 -4.38 -18.15
N ALA A 63 -12.07 -4.65 -18.75
CA ALA A 63 -11.30 -5.85 -18.47
C ALA A 63 -10.95 -6.01 -16.99
N ALA A 64 -11.16 -7.21 -16.46
CA ALA A 64 -10.77 -7.57 -15.10
C ALA A 64 -9.26 -7.84 -15.03
N PHE A 65 -8.64 -7.41 -13.94
CA PHE A 65 -7.26 -7.76 -13.61
C PHE A 65 -7.21 -9.00 -12.72
N SER A 66 -6.24 -9.86 -12.95
CA SER A 66 -5.89 -10.94 -12.01
C SER A 66 -5.27 -10.38 -10.73
N ALA A 67 -5.28 -11.15 -9.64
CA ALA A 67 -4.61 -10.75 -8.39
C ALA A 67 -3.09 -10.52 -8.58
N HIS A 68 -2.47 -11.28 -9.49
CA HIS A 68 -1.06 -11.07 -9.85
C HIS A 68 -0.83 -9.73 -10.53
N GLU A 69 -1.65 -9.37 -11.52
CA GLU A 69 -1.54 -8.08 -12.23
C GLU A 69 -1.81 -6.91 -11.29
N VAL A 70 -2.87 -6.98 -10.47
CA VAL A 70 -3.17 -5.94 -9.48
C VAL A 70 -2.01 -5.77 -8.50
N SER A 71 -1.42 -6.86 -8.02
CA SER A 71 -0.28 -6.81 -7.12
C SER A 71 0.97 -6.23 -7.80
N GLY A 72 1.21 -6.56 -9.06
CA GLY A 72 2.29 -6.01 -9.87
C GLY A 72 2.15 -4.52 -10.14
N ILE A 73 0.95 -4.08 -10.60
CA ILE A 73 0.62 -2.66 -10.80
C ILE A 73 0.80 -1.88 -9.50
N SER A 74 0.30 -2.43 -8.38
CA SER A 74 0.38 -1.79 -7.07
C SER A 74 1.81 -1.62 -6.59
N ALA A 75 2.68 -2.63 -6.75
CA ALA A 75 4.08 -2.57 -6.34
C ALA A 75 4.83 -1.44 -7.06
N VAL A 76 4.73 -1.39 -8.38
CA VAL A 76 5.36 -0.34 -9.20
C VAL A 76 4.80 1.03 -8.85
N GLN A 77 3.48 1.15 -8.74
CA GLN A 77 2.82 2.41 -8.43
C GLN A 77 3.23 2.96 -7.06
N VAL A 78 3.32 2.10 -6.01
CA VAL A 78 3.73 2.53 -4.67
C VAL A 78 5.14 3.11 -4.69
N LEU A 79 6.05 2.57 -5.50
CA LEU A 79 7.40 3.09 -5.68
C LEU A 79 7.36 4.58 -6.09
N PHE A 80 6.56 4.93 -7.08
CA PHE A 80 6.45 6.31 -7.56
C PHE A 80 5.61 7.21 -6.63
N ALA A 81 4.53 6.68 -6.06
CA ALA A 81 3.70 7.44 -5.12
C ALA A 81 4.47 7.87 -3.87
N THR A 82 5.35 7.00 -3.36
CA THR A 82 6.12 7.28 -2.14
C THR A 82 7.25 8.28 -2.37
N ILE A 83 7.81 8.40 -3.59
CA ILE A 83 8.78 9.44 -3.93
C ILE A 83 8.18 10.83 -3.63
N GLY A 84 6.97 11.10 -4.15
CA GLY A 84 6.28 12.37 -3.92
C GLY A 84 5.95 12.62 -2.45
N GLY A 85 5.51 11.56 -1.74
CA GLY A 85 5.23 11.62 -0.30
C GLY A 85 6.46 11.93 0.54
N VAL A 86 7.58 11.22 0.33
CA VAL A 86 8.85 11.46 1.04
C VAL A 86 9.37 12.86 0.77
N TRP A 87 9.34 13.29 -0.50
CA TRP A 87 9.77 14.63 -0.85
C TRP A 87 8.97 15.72 -0.14
N ALA A 88 7.66 15.54 -0.01
CA ALA A 88 6.80 16.46 0.70
C ALA A 88 7.11 16.56 2.21
N TYR A 89 7.50 15.45 2.86
CA TYR A 89 7.82 15.41 4.30
C TYR A 89 9.29 15.70 4.64
N ARG A 90 10.20 15.77 3.65
CA ARG A 90 11.66 15.87 3.88
C ARG A 90 12.11 17.07 4.72
N LYS A 91 11.40 18.20 4.63
CA LYS A 91 11.77 19.44 5.33
C LYS A 91 11.14 19.58 6.73
N GLY A 92 10.28 18.63 7.15
CA GLY A 92 9.49 18.77 8.37
C GLY A 92 10.15 18.26 9.66
N GLY A 93 11.35 17.68 9.60
CA GLY A 93 12.01 17.08 10.77
C GLY A 93 11.34 15.78 11.29
N TYR A 94 10.33 15.26 10.58
CA TYR A 94 9.58 14.10 11.01
C TYR A 94 10.19 12.75 10.59
N LEU A 95 11.27 12.75 9.81
CA LEU A 95 11.95 11.55 9.36
C LEU A 95 12.91 11.04 10.43
N ASN A 96 12.67 9.86 10.98
CA ASN A 96 13.58 9.20 11.91
C ASN A 96 14.55 8.29 11.16
N LYS A 97 15.82 8.69 11.06
CA LYS A 97 16.87 7.97 10.31
C LYS A 97 17.09 6.55 10.86
N THR A 98 17.13 6.38 12.17
CA THR A 98 17.34 5.07 12.81
C THR A 98 16.22 4.10 12.44
N LEU A 99 14.98 4.56 12.52
CA LEU A 99 13.81 3.78 12.16
C LEU A 99 13.84 3.36 10.67
N ILE A 100 14.15 4.31 9.79
CA ILE A 100 14.25 4.07 8.34
C ILE A 100 15.35 3.05 8.01
N ILE A 101 16.51 3.13 8.67
CA ILE A 101 17.60 2.18 8.43
C ILE A 101 17.21 0.77 8.88
N TYR A 102 16.78 0.59 10.12
CA TYR A 102 16.48 -0.75 10.66
C TYR A 102 15.26 -1.38 10.02
N MET A 103 14.16 -0.65 9.90
CA MET A 103 12.95 -1.19 9.26
C MET A 103 13.09 -1.24 7.74
N GLY A 104 13.75 -0.24 7.12
CA GLY A 104 13.92 -0.15 5.68
C GLY A 104 14.78 -1.27 5.11
N SER A 105 15.92 -1.61 5.74
CA SER A 105 16.75 -2.72 5.28
C SER A 105 16.03 -4.07 5.40
N SER A 106 15.36 -4.31 6.52
CA SER A 106 14.63 -5.57 6.75
C SER A 106 13.43 -5.72 5.83
N ILE A 107 12.64 -4.66 5.64
CA ILE A 107 11.46 -4.71 4.77
C ILE A 107 11.84 -4.84 3.29
N LEU A 108 12.98 -4.29 2.86
CA LEU A 108 13.51 -4.46 1.50
C LEU A 108 13.74 -5.94 1.19
N ALA A 109 14.44 -6.64 2.09
CA ALA A 109 14.68 -8.07 1.94
C ALA A 109 13.36 -8.85 1.96
N GLY A 110 12.48 -8.58 2.93
CA GLY A 110 11.17 -9.24 3.02
C GLY A 110 10.30 -9.01 1.79
N SER A 111 10.20 -7.79 1.30
CA SER A 111 9.35 -7.45 0.15
C SER A 111 9.89 -8.01 -1.18
N PHE A 112 11.20 -8.13 -1.32
CA PHE A 112 11.80 -8.85 -2.45
C PHE A 112 11.43 -10.33 -2.42
N ILE A 113 11.62 -11.00 -1.27
CA ILE A 113 11.27 -12.42 -1.09
C ILE A 113 9.78 -12.64 -1.36
N GLY A 114 8.90 -11.82 -0.78
CA GLY A 114 7.46 -11.91 -0.97
C GLY A 114 7.03 -11.62 -2.42
N GLY A 115 7.59 -10.58 -3.04
CA GLY A 115 7.30 -10.20 -4.43
C GLY A 115 7.71 -11.27 -5.43
N PHE A 116 8.90 -11.86 -5.25
CA PHE A 116 9.37 -12.95 -6.07
C PHE A 116 8.58 -14.24 -5.83
N GLY A 117 8.38 -14.62 -4.56
CA GLY A 117 7.69 -15.85 -4.17
C GLY A 117 6.21 -15.87 -4.53
N SER A 118 5.56 -14.72 -4.64
CA SER A 118 4.13 -14.62 -5.01
C SER A 118 3.79 -15.22 -6.37
N LYS A 119 4.76 -15.36 -7.29
CA LYS A 119 4.56 -16.06 -8.56
C LYS A 119 4.12 -17.51 -8.37
N LEU A 120 4.57 -18.15 -7.29
CA LEU A 120 4.27 -19.55 -6.96
C LEU A 120 2.90 -19.72 -6.26
N MET A 121 2.24 -18.62 -5.91
CA MET A 121 0.97 -18.64 -5.20
C MET A 121 -0.21 -18.59 -6.18
N SER A 122 -1.34 -19.17 -5.78
CA SER A 122 -2.61 -18.97 -6.47
C SER A 122 -3.15 -17.56 -6.24
N GLU A 123 -4.02 -17.07 -7.09
CA GLU A 123 -4.72 -15.78 -6.91
C GLU A 123 -5.49 -15.73 -5.59
N ALA A 124 -6.20 -16.83 -5.26
CA ALA A 124 -6.87 -16.96 -3.97
C ALA A 124 -5.89 -16.85 -2.80
N GLY A 125 -4.69 -17.43 -2.91
CA GLY A 125 -3.64 -17.32 -1.91
C GLY A 125 -3.17 -15.88 -1.70
N ILE A 126 -2.99 -15.10 -2.77
CA ILE A 126 -2.63 -13.68 -2.68
C ILE A 126 -3.74 -12.88 -1.98
N ASN A 127 -5.01 -13.12 -2.34
CA ASN A 127 -6.16 -12.46 -1.73
C ASN A 127 -6.32 -12.81 -0.25
N ILE A 128 -6.06 -14.07 0.14
CA ILE A 128 -6.07 -14.50 1.54
C ILE A 128 -4.97 -13.77 2.33
N VAL A 129 -3.74 -13.72 1.81
CA VAL A 129 -2.64 -12.95 2.45
C VAL A 129 -3.04 -11.50 2.62
N TYR A 130 -3.61 -10.87 1.58
CA TYR A 130 -4.12 -9.51 1.67
C TYR A 130 -5.19 -9.37 2.78
N GLY A 131 -6.17 -10.26 2.82
CA GLY A 131 -7.25 -10.25 3.82
C GLY A 131 -6.72 -10.38 5.25
N ILE A 132 -5.75 -11.28 5.49
CA ILE A 132 -5.11 -11.46 6.80
C ILE A 132 -4.37 -10.18 7.22
N LEU A 133 -3.55 -9.62 6.32
CA LEU A 133 -2.80 -8.40 6.61
C LEU A 133 -3.72 -7.20 6.89
N ALA A 134 -4.81 -7.07 6.12
CA ALA A 134 -5.80 -6.02 6.31
C ALA A 134 -6.56 -6.18 7.64
N LEU A 135 -6.89 -7.42 8.02
CA LEU A 135 -7.54 -7.71 9.31
C LEU A 135 -6.64 -7.36 10.48
N ILE A 136 -5.38 -7.78 10.44
CA ILE A 136 -4.39 -7.45 11.48
C ILE A 136 -4.25 -5.92 11.61
N ALA A 137 -4.11 -5.21 10.49
CA ALA A 137 -4.01 -3.76 10.47
C ALA A 137 -5.28 -3.09 11.04
N ALA A 138 -6.47 -3.57 10.67
CA ALA A 138 -7.73 -3.06 11.19
C ALA A 138 -7.81 -3.24 12.71
N VAL A 139 -7.56 -4.44 13.24
CA VAL A 139 -7.59 -4.71 14.68
C VAL A 139 -6.61 -3.81 15.42
N MET A 140 -5.39 -3.63 14.91
CA MET A 140 -4.39 -2.76 15.53
C MET A 140 -4.83 -1.29 15.58
N MET A 141 -5.65 -0.82 14.64
CA MET A 141 -6.13 0.56 14.62
C MET A 141 -7.13 0.86 15.75
N PHE A 142 -7.81 -0.14 16.31
CA PHE A 142 -8.70 0.01 17.45
C PHE A 142 -7.98 0.00 18.82
N VAL A 143 -6.68 -0.31 18.85
CA VAL A 143 -5.91 -0.26 20.09
C VAL A 143 -5.73 1.20 20.53
N PRO A 144 -6.05 1.55 21.80
CA PRO A 144 -5.91 2.91 22.29
C PRO A 144 -4.46 3.43 22.24
N LYS A 145 -4.28 4.66 21.77
CA LYS A 145 -2.99 5.32 21.54
C LYS A 145 -2.88 6.59 22.41
N LYS A 146 -2.97 6.43 23.72
CA LYS A 146 -2.92 7.57 24.65
C LYS A 146 -1.48 8.12 24.75
N GLY A 147 -1.32 9.45 24.68
CA GLY A 147 -0.08 10.17 24.96
C GLY A 147 1.04 10.02 23.92
N ILE A 148 0.80 9.34 22.79
CA ILE A 148 1.85 9.11 21.78
C ILE A 148 2.27 10.41 21.08
N ASP A 149 1.32 11.29 20.80
CA ASP A 149 1.60 12.55 20.09
C ASP A 149 2.17 13.64 21.01
N ASP A 150 2.22 13.41 22.32
CA ASP A 150 2.81 14.30 23.32
C ASP A 150 4.33 14.05 23.50
N ILE A 151 4.88 12.98 22.92
CA ILE A 151 6.30 12.64 23.00
C ILE A 151 7.10 13.56 22.07
N PRO A 152 8.10 14.31 22.59
CA PRO A 152 9.00 15.09 21.73
C PRO A 152 9.73 14.20 20.71
N LEU A 153 9.89 14.68 19.48
CA LEU A 153 10.44 13.88 18.38
C LEU A 153 11.89 13.42 18.60
N ASP A 154 12.65 14.14 19.38
CA ASP A 154 14.04 13.86 19.78
C ASP A 154 14.14 12.80 20.90
N GLN A 155 13.07 12.58 21.65
CA GLN A 155 13.00 11.62 22.77
C GLN A 155 12.36 10.29 22.39
N VAL A 156 12.00 10.09 21.12
CA VAL A 156 11.39 8.84 20.65
C VAL A 156 12.39 7.69 20.73
N ASN A 157 12.10 6.72 21.60
CA ASN A 157 12.89 5.52 21.78
C ASN A 157 12.08 4.27 21.43
N PHE A 158 12.70 3.29 20.76
CA PHE A 158 12.07 2.05 20.37
C PHE A 158 13.09 0.91 20.26
N ASN A 159 12.61 -0.33 20.40
CA ASN A 159 13.47 -1.50 20.21
C ASN A 159 13.75 -1.70 18.71
N LYS A 160 15.01 -1.49 18.31
CA LYS A 160 15.46 -1.53 16.89
C LYS A 160 15.31 -2.93 16.29
N TRP A 161 15.62 -3.97 17.06
CA TRP A 161 15.55 -5.36 16.60
C TRP A 161 14.11 -5.85 16.46
N LEU A 162 13.23 -5.45 17.39
CA LEU A 162 11.79 -5.70 17.27
C LEU A 162 11.24 -4.99 16.02
N ALA A 163 11.62 -3.74 15.80
CA ALA A 163 11.20 -2.98 14.62
C ALA A 163 11.66 -3.65 13.31
N ALA A 164 12.92 -4.10 13.25
CA ALA A 164 13.48 -4.82 12.11
C ALA A 164 12.78 -6.16 11.85
N GLY A 165 12.54 -6.97 12.89
CA GLY A 165 11.83 -8.25 12.77
C GLY A 165 10.40 -8.10 12.29
N LEU A 166 9.65 -7.14 12.84
CA LEU A 166 8.30 -6.82 12.38
C LEU A 166 8.29 -6.34 10.93
N ALA A 167 9.27 -5.49 10.56
CA ALA A 167 9.40 -4.99 9.19
C ALA A 167 9.70 -6.11 8.19
N LEU A 168 10.50 -7.10 8.55
CA LEU A 168 10.78 -8.28 7.70
C LEU A 168 9.50 -9.07 7.41
N ILE A 169 8.73 -9.40 8.45
CA ILE A 169 7.48 -10.17 8.31
C ILE A 169 6.46 -9.39 7.47
N VAL A 170 6.29 -8.10 7.77
CA VAL A 170 5.43 -7.21 6.98
C VAL A 170 5.91 -7.11 5.54
N GLY A 171 7.23 -7.06 5.34
CA GLY A 171 7.84 -7.04 4.01
C GLY A 171 7.46 -8.25 3.17
N ILE A 172 7.57 -9.46 3.73
CA ILE A 172 7.22 -10.70 3.03
C ILE A 172 5.74 -10.67 2.62
N GLY A 173 4.83 -10.46 3.57
CA GLY A 173 3.40 -10.45 3.27
C GLY A 173 3.00 -9.35 2.28
N SER A 174 3.55 -8.14 2.46
CA SER A 174 3.24 -7.02 1.59
C SER A 174 3.91 -7.10 0.21
N GLY A 175 5.05 -7.77 0.10
CA GLY A 175 5.68 -8.07 -1.17
C GLY A 175 4.82 -9.01 -2.02
N ILE A 176 4.19 -10.02 -1.39
CA ILE A 176 3.22 -10.93 -2.04
C ILE A 176 2.08 -10.12 -2.66
N VAL A 177 1.52 -9.19 -1.91
CA VAL A 177 0.36 -8.38 -2.30
C VAL A 177 0.73 -7.20 -3.21
N GLY A 178 2.00 -6.83 -3.27
CA GLY A 178 2.45 -5.61 -3.97
C GLY A 178 2.14 -4.32 -3.22
N ALA A 179 1.85 -4.41 -1.92
CA ALA A 179 1.41 -3.27 -1.11
C ALA A 179 2.56 -2.50 -0.44
N ALA A 180 3.78 -2.97 -0.56
CA ALA A 180 4.99 -2.43 0.09
C ALA A 180 4.85 -2.21 1.62
N GLY A 181 3.89 -2.85 2.27
CA GLY A 181 3.73 -2.93 3.73
C GLY A 181 3.21 -1.70 4.46
N ALA A 182 3.04 -0.60 3.77
CA ALA A 182 2.76 0.67 4.42
C ALA A 182 1.53 0.66 5.34
N PHE A 183 0.48 -0.02 4.95
CA PHE A 183 -0.76 -0.07 5.72
C PHE A 183 -0.64 -0.85 7.04
N LEU A 184 0.32 -1.78 7.15
CA LEU A 184 0.66 -2.46 8.39
C LEU A 184 1.76 -1.73 9.17
N LEU A 185 2.72 -1.10 8.47
CA LEU A 185 3.78 -0.34 9.12
C LEU A 185 3.21 0.77 10.00
N VAL A 186 2.23 1.52 9.51
CA VAL A 186 1.64 2.63 10.27
C VAL A 186 1.04 2.15 11.59
N PRO A 187 0.10 1.17 11.64
CA PRO A 187 -0.41 0.68 12.92
C PRO A 187 0.68 0.03 13.80
N ILE A 188 1.65 -0.69 13.25
CA ILE A 188 2.78 -1.24 14.02
C ILE A 188 3.59 -0.12 14.67
N MET A 189 3.93 0.91 13.94
CA MET A 189 4.70 2.04 14.48
C MET A 189 3.93 2.80 15.55
N LEU A 190 2.61 2.97 15.38
CA LEU A 190 1.75 3.66 16.35
C LEU A 190 1.49 2.82 17.61
N VAL A 191 1.18 1.53 17.44
CA VAL A 191 0.67 0.68 18.54
C VAL A 191 1.79 -0.07 19.26
N VAL A 192 2.69 -0.71 18.48
CA VAL A 192 3.76 -1.54 19.06
C VAL A 192 4.98 -0.71 19.41
N LEU A 193 5.44 0.14 18.48
CA LEU A 193 6.64 0.95 18.70
C LEU A 193 6.36 2.30 19.39
N LYS A 194 5.08 2.67 19.55
CA LYS A 194 4.61 3.90 20.21
C LYS A 194 5.26 5.18 19.65
N ILE A 195 5.37 5.25 18.34
CA ILE A 195 5.97 6.38 17.62
C ILE A 195 4.89 7.43 17.33
N PRO A 196 5.16 8.74 17.53
CA PRO A 196 4.22 9.82 17.25
C PRO A 196 3.67 9.79 15.83
N THR A 197 2.39 10.15 15.66
CA THR A 197 1.64 9.99 14.39
C THR A 197 2.34 10.68 13.21
N ARG A 198 2.85 11.90 13.38
CA ARG A 198 3.51 12.62 12.30
C ARG A 198 4.85 11.99 11.89
N MET A 199 5.64 11.53 12.86
CA MET A 199 6.88 10.79 12.60
C MET A 199 6.57 9.44 11.92
N THR A 200 5.51 8.75 12.37
CA THR A 200 5.03 7.52 11.75
C THR A 200 4.66 7.73 10.28
N ILE A 201 3.83 8.72 9.95
CA ILE A 201 3.41 9.01 8.57
C ILE A 201 4.62 9.33 7.69
N ALA A 202 5.53 10.19 8.16
CA ALA A 202 6.71 10.57 7.38
C ALA A 202 7.68 9.41 7.19
N SER A 203 8.03 8.70 8.27
CA SER A 203 8.99 7.59 8.22
C SER A 203 8.43 6.37 7.51
N SER A 204 7.11 6.08 7.65
CA SER A 204 6.48 4.98 6.92
C SER A 204 6.52 5.20 5.41
N LEU A 205 6.36 6.41 4.91
CA LEU A 205 6.52 6.71 3.48
C LEU A 205 7.93 6.38 2.98
N ALA A 206 8.97 6.74 3.76
CA ALA A 206 10.35 6.43 3.39
C ALA A 206 10.63 4.92 3.44
N ILE A 207 10.15 4.22 4.47
CA ILE A 207 10.29 2.77 4.61
C ILE A 207 9.52 2.05 3.50
N THR A 208 8.32 2.53 3.17
CA THR A 208 7.51 2.00 2.07
C THR A 208 8.18 2.22 0.71
N PHE A 209 8.82 3.36 0.48
CA PHE A 209 9.62 3.59 -0.72
C PHE A 209 10.71 2.51 -0.87
N ILE A 210 11.47 2.24 0.20
CA ILE A 210 12.50 1.21 0.21
C ILE A 210 11.88 -0.18 -0.03
N SER A 211 10.79 -0.51 0.65
CA SER A 211 10.05 -1.76 0.45
C SER A 211 9.54 -1.94 -0.97
N SER A 212 9.03 -0.87 -1.58
CA SER A 212 8.50 -0.92 -2.94
C SER A 212 9.56 -1.20 -4.00
N ILE A 213 10.83 -0.86 -3.75
CA ILE A 213 11.95 -1.27 -4.60
C ILE A 213 12.04 -2.80 -4.63
N GLY A 214 12.07 -3.46 -3.46
CA GLY A 214 12.13 -4.92 -3.35
C GLY A 214 10.93 -5.60 -4.01
N ALA A 215 9.72 -5.15 -3.69
CA ALA A 215 8.49 -5.69 -4.27
C ALA A 215 8.46 -5.51 -5.80
N THR A 216 8.80 -4.33 -6.31
CA THR A 216 8.82 -4.03 -7.75
C THR A 216 9.83 -4.93 -8.48
N VAL A 217 11.05 -5.05 -7.97
CA VAL A 217 12.06 -5.93 -8.57
C VAL A 217 11.54 -7.36 -8.60
N GLY A 218 10.99 -7.89 -7.51
CA GLY A 218 10.41 -9.22 -7.45
C GLY A 218 9.27 -9.43 -8.47
N LYS A 219 8.35 -8.47 -8.59
CA LYS A 219 7.19 -8.55 -9.51
C LYS A 219 7.58 -8.38 -10.99
N VAL A 220 8.51 -7.48 -11.30
CA VAL A 220 9.00 -7.26 -12.66
C VAL A 220 9.78 -8.48 -13.16
N THR A 221 10.69 -9.01 -12.36
CA THR A 221 11.51 -10.18 -12.75
C THR A 221 10.69 -11.45 -12.94
N THR A 222 9.53 -11.53 -12.30
CA THR A 222 8.60 -12.67 -12.42
C THR A 222 7.47 -12.46 -13.43
N GLY A 223 7.45 -11.33 -14.15
CA GLY A 223 6.48 -11.05 -15.22
C GLY A 223 5.05 -10.78 -14.75
N GLN A 224 4.87 -10.32 -13.50
CA GLN A 224 3.55 -10.08 -12.90
C GLN A 224 3.01 -8.66 -13.14
N VAL A 225 3.73 -7.79 -13.86
CA VAL A 225 3.36 -6.38 -14.05
C VAL A 225 2.66 -6.16 -15.38
N ALA A 226 1.43 -5.68 -15.36
CA ALA A 226 0.75 -5.14 -16.52
C ALA A 226 1.23 -3.69 -16.75
N TYR A 227 2.18 -3.50 -17.68
CA TYR A 227 2.91 -2.24 -17.82
C TYR A 227 2.06 -1.05 -18.22
N PHE A 228 1.09 -1.23 -19.14
CA PHE A 228 0.27 -0.12 -19.63
C PHE A 228 -0.63 0.47 -18.52
N PRO A 229 -1.45 -0.32 -17.78
CA PRO A 229 -2.18 0.19 -16.63
C PRO A 229 -1.26 0.75 -15.55
N ALA A 230 -0.11 0.10 -15.29
CA ALA A 230 0.87 0.58 -14.32
C ALA A 230 1.36 1.99 -14.66
N PHE A 231 1.64 2.27 -15.94
CA PHE A 231 2.09 3.59 -16.41
C PHE A 231 1.05 4.67 -16.14
N ILE A 232 -0.24 4.40 -16.42
CA ILE A 232 -1.33 5.33 -16.14
C ILE A 232 -1.41 5.64 -14.64
N VAL A 233 -1.37 4.60 -13.80
CA VAL A 233 -1.44 4.75 -12.34
C VAL A 233 -0.20 5.48 -11.79
N ILE A 234 0.98 5.30 -12.37
CA ILE A 234 2.21 6.04 -12.01
C ILE A 234 2.01 7.54 -12.23
N ILE A 235 1.55 7.95 -13.42
CA ILE A 235 1.31 9.37 -13.73
C ILE A 235 0.32 9.97 -12.73
N ALA A 236 -0.80 9.30 -12.50
CA ALA A 236 -1.79 9.72 -11.52
C ALA A 236 -1.18 9.87 -10.11
N SER A 237 -0.30 8.94 -9.73
CA SER A 237 0.33 8.90 -8.41
C SER A 237 1.35 10.02 -8.19
N LEU A 238 2.15 10.33 -9.20
CA LEU A 238 3.15 11.41 -9.13
C LEU A 238 2.49 12.77 -8.91
N ILE A 239 1.28 12.96 -9.42
CA ILE A 239 0.50 14.20 -9.24
C ILE A 239 -0.22 14.18 -7.88
N ALA A 240 -0.92 13.08 -7.58
CA ALA A 240 -1.84 13.02 -6.44
C ALA A 240 -1.14 12.85 -5.09
N SER A 241 -0.03 12.09 -5.02
CA SER A 241 0.64 11.80 -3.76
C SER A 241 1.25 13.04 -3.07
N PRO A 242 1.95 13.95 -3.76
CA PRO A 242 2.40 15.20 -3.15
C PRO A 242 1.26 16.09 -2.66
N LEU A 243 0.15 16.16 -3.41
CA LEU A 243 -1.04 16.91 -3.04
C LEU A 243 -1.68 16.33 -1.77
N GLY A 244 -1.80 15.01 -1.70
CA GLY A 244 -2.27 14.31 -0.51
C GLY A 244 -1.36 14.54 0.70
N ALA A 245 -0.04 14.45 0.54
CA ALA A 245 0.92 14.72 1.61
C ALA A 245 0.84 16.19 2.11
N ALA A 246 0.65 17.15 1.22
CA ALA A 246 0.45 18.54 1.59
C ALA A 246 -0.85 18.75 2.39
N ALA A 247 -1.94 18.08 2.00
CA ALA A 247 -3.20 18.08 2.74
C ALA A 247 -3.05 17.43 4.12
N GLY A 248 -2.41 16.27 4.21
CA GLY A 248 -2.18 15.53 5.45
C GLY A 248 -1.38 16.33 6.50
N LYS A 249 -0.41 17.14 6.06
CA LYS A 249 0.35 18.03 6.96
C LYS A 249 -0.50 19.07 7.68
N LYS A 250 -1.57 19.53 7.04
CA LYS A 250 -2.48 20.55 7.59
C LYS A 250 -3.59 19.95 8.46
N MET A 251 -3.80 18.64 8.38
CA MET A 251 -4.86 17.96 9.12
C MET A 251 -4.46 17.65 10.57
N ASN A 252 -5.47 17.54 11.43
CA ASN A 252 -5.29 17.09 12.81
C ASN A 252 -4.91 15.60 12.83
N THR A 253 -3.95 15.22 13.69
CA THR A 253 -3.47 13.83 13.82
C THR A 253 -4.58 12.85 14.18
N LYS A 254 -5.55 13.24 15.01
CA LYS A 254 -6.72 12.40 15.37
C LYS A 254 -7.58 12.10 14.15
N VAL A 255 -7.80 13.10 13.28
CA VAL A 255 -8.59 12.93 12.05
C VAL A 255 -7.86 11.98 11.10
N LEU A 256 -6.54 12.12 10.95
CA LEU A 256 -5.72 11.20 10.14
C LEU A 256 -5.83 9.76 10.65
N GLN A 257 -5.76 9.55 11.97
CA GLN A 257 -5.92 8.22 12.58
C GLN A 257 -7.31 7.62 12.34
N ILE A 258 -8.38 8.43 12.45
CA ILE A 258 -9.76 7.98 12.22
C ILE A 258 -9.94 7.58 10.74
N ILE A 259 -9.51 8.43 9.81
CA ILE A 259 -9.61 8.13 8.38
C ILE A 259 -8.86 6.83 8.07
N LEU A 260 -7.64 6.67 8.61
CA LEU A 260 -6.85 5.46 8.45
C LEU A 260 -7.58 4.22 8.98
N ALA A 261 -8.14 4.30 10.20
CA ALA A 261 -8.89 3.20 10.81
C ALA A 261 -10.11 2.80 9.97
N VAL A 262 -10.91 3.78 9.53
CA VAL A 262 -12.09 3.54 8.70
C VAL A 262 -11.73 2.88 7.37
N LEU A 263 -10.71 3.40 6.68
CA LEU A 263 -10.29 2.87 5.38
C LEU A 263 -9.75 1.43 5.49
N ILE A 264 -8.91 1.16 6.48
CA ILE A 264 -8.35 -0.19 6.70
C ILE A 264 -9.49 -1.15 7.06
N SER A 265 -10.40 -0.77 7.96
CA SER A 265 -11.51 -1.63 8.37
C SER A 265 -12.48 -1.92 7.23
N ALA A 266 -12.87 -0.89 6.47
CA ALA A 266 -13.74 -1.06 5.30
C ALA A 266 -13.14 -2.00 4.25
N THR A 267 -11.83 -1.86 4.00
CA THR A 267 -11.11 -2.72 3.07
C THR A 267 -11.01 -4.15 3.58
N ALA A 268 -10.72 -4.36 4.87
CA ALA A 268 -10.68 -5.68 5.48
C ALA A 268 -12.04 -6.39 5.38
N ILE A 269 -13.13 -5.70 5.73
CA ILE A 269 -14.50 -6.24 5.61
C ILE A 269 -14.79 -6.64 4.17
N LYS A 270 -14.52 -5.74 3.20
CA LYS A 270 -14.81 -6.02 1.79
C LYS A 270 -14.10 -7.27 1.30
N ILE A 271 -12.80 -7.40 1.59
CA ILE A 271 -12.00 -8.56 1.14
C ILE A 271 -12.49 -9.86 1.78
N TRP A 272 -12.84 -9.84 3.07
CA TRP A 272 -13.35 -11.04 3.73
C TRP A 272 -14.74 -11.45 3.23
N LEU A 273 -15.60 -10.50 2.91
CA LEU A 273 -16.89 -10.79 2.27
C LEU A 273 -16.74 -11.40 0.87
N ASP A 274 -15.61 -11.15 0.20
CA ASP A 274 -15.35 -11.73 -1.13
C ASP A 274 -14.62 -13.09 -1.04
N ILE A 275 -13.94 -13.39 0.08
CA ILE A 275 -13.28 -14.70 0.31
C ILE A 275 -14.26 -15.74 0.84
N LEU A 276 -15.25 -15.33 1.65
CA LEU A 276 -16.30 -16.20 2.25
C LEU A 276 -17.45 -16.42 1.27
#